data_4153508b1a3a761b446dba05cf56735e
#
_entry.id   4153508b1a3a761b446dba05cf56735e
#
_cell.length_a   1.000
_cell.length_b   1.000
_cell.length_c   1.000
_cell.angle_alpha   90.00
_cell.angle_beta   90.00
_cell.angle_gamma   90.00
#
_symmetry.space_group_name_H-M   'P 1'
#
loop_
_entity.id
_entity.type
_entity.pdbx_description
1 polymer ?
#
loop_
_entity_poly.entity_id
_entity_poly.type
_entity_poly.pdbx_seq_one_letter_code
_entity_poly.pdbx_strand_id
1 'polypeptide(L)'
;MSDPTAGESRIRGKTPYHLAPWVAMAAMAVATLAQRLRKKPEIDAAPRPMTPAELDASEPGRGRCATSPLAIPPLGWKDILWRTYREVGRNRLTALSGGITFYLLLATFPAIASFVSLYGLFSDVGTVERQLSHLSTLLPSDAVNLITSQMLRLAAQRHATLSAAFVISTLLSVWSANAGMKALFDGLNISFNETEKRDYLHRSFVTYTATLLALVFIAIVAGMLIAAPVFFHEIGLHRFGVWWGPIRWLTVYLLSITAFCLLYRYGPSRRHAQWRWVVFGGVLAASVWLAVSLGFSWWVNNVAHFGVTYGSLGAMVAYMLWVWMTGMVVLTGAELNSEIEHQTAIDTTIGAAKPIGERGAAVADSVGPAFTVSPREAVEISTSFMRRQVGYVASFLRRITRVPTVLR
;
A
#
# COMPACT_ATOMS: atom_id res chain seq x y z
N MET A 1 -18.40 102.94 -2.99
CA MET A 1 -19.45 102.34 -2.02
C MET A 1 -19.95 101.09 -2.65
N SER A 2 -19.84 99.93 -1.92
CA SER A 2 -20.60 98.68 -2.12
C SER A 2 -20.27 97.79 -3.30
N ASP A 3 -19.64 96.75 -2.93
CA ASP A 3 -19.48 95.38 -3.30
C ASP A 3 -20.52 94.70 -4.19
N PRO A 4 -20.12 93.86 -5.10
CA PRO A 4 -20.93 92.73 -5.41
C PRO A 4 -20.10 91.37 -5.51
N THR A 5 -20.55 90.42 -4.83
CA THR A 5 -20.17 89.02 -4.87
C THR A 5 -20.57 88.31 -6.14
N ALA A 6 -19.67 87.77 -6.91
CA ALA A 6 -19.85 86.86 -8.02
C ALA A 6 -19.87 85.43 -7.57
N GLY A 7 -20.96 84.68 -7.82
CA GLY A 7 -21.08 83.27 -7.56
C GLY A 7 -20.36 82.40 -8.61
N GLU A 8 -19.34 81.65 -8.23
CA GLU A 8 -18.75 80.59 -9.03
C GLU A 8 -19.50 79.28 -8.87
N SER A 9 -20.21 78.85 -9.91
CA SER A 9 -20.81 77.54 -10.02
C SER A 9 -19.70 76.46 -10.36
N ARG A 10 -19.26 75.74 -9.39
CA ARG A 10 -18.42 74.57 -9.61
C ARG A 10 -19.23 73.43 -10.24
N ILE A 11 -19.00 73.15 -11.52
CA ILE A 11 -19.41 71.95 -12.19
C ILE A 11 -18.50 70.80 -11.70
N ARG A 12 -18.95 70.00 -10.75
CA ARG A 12 -18.28 68.72 -10.35
C ARG A 12 -18.49 67.73 -11.46
N GLY A 13 -17.49 67.53 -12.31
CA GLY A 13 -17.40 66.38 -13.22
C GLY A 13 -17.27 65.10 -12.42
N LYS A 14 -18.28 64.26 -12.47
CA LYS A 14 -18.23 62.89 -11.97
C LYS A 14 -17.33 62.04 -12.87
N THR A 15 -16.10 61.82 -12.47
CA THR A 15 -15.23 60.82 -13.11
C THR A 15 -15.80 59.41 -12.82
N PRO A 16 -15.97 58.54 -13.82
CA PRO A 16 -16.47 57.20 -13.63
C PRO A 16 -15.36 56.31 -13.06
N TYR A 17 -15.22 56.26 -11.73
CA TYR A 17 -14.23 55.43 -11.03
C TYR A 17 -14.49 53.95 -11.11
N HIS A 18 -15.51 53.47 -11.78
CA HIS A 18 -15.88 52.04 -11.80
C HIS A 18 -15.27 51.21 -12.93
N LEU A 19 -14.68 51.84 -13.94
CA LEU A 19 -14.05 51.13 -15.06
C LEU A 19 -12.51 50.97 -14.92
N ALA A 20 -11.86 51.80 -14.12
CA ALA A 20 -10.44 51.82 -13.95
C ALA A 20 -9.83 50.45 -13.41
N PRO A 21 -10.41 49.76 -12.41
CA PRO A 21 -9.90 48.50 -11.94
C PRO A 21 -9.95 47.39 -12.99
N TRP A 22 -11.01 47.32 -13.76
CA TRP A 22 -11.18 46.30 -14.80
C TRP A 22 -10.29 46.53 -16.00
N VAL A 23 -10.06 47.79 -16.37
CA VAL A 23 -9.10 48.14 -17.43
C VAL A 23 -7.69 47.85 -17.00
N ALA A 24 -7.32 48.12 -15.73
CA ALA A 24 -6.01 47.76 -15.18
C ALA A 24 -5.81 46.23 -15.11
N MET A 25 -6.82 45.49 -14.71
CA MET A 25 -6.77 44.00 -14.72
C MET A 25 -6.64 43.44 -16.14
N ALA A 26 -7.42 43.98 -17.09
CA ALA A 26 -7.34 43.58 -18.50
C ALA A 26 -5.95 43.92 -19.09
N ALA A 27 -5.40 45.08 -18.79
CA ALA A 27 -4.05 45.46 -19.22
C ALA A 27 -2.98 44.61 -18.59
N MET A 28 -3.08 44.22 -17.31
CA MET A 28 -2.18 43.27 -16.66
C MET A 28 -2.32 41.84 -17.25
N ALA A 29 -3.50 41.39 -17.54
CA ALA A 29 -3.73 40.09 -18.17
C ALA A 29 -3.14 40.05 -19.59
N VAL A 30 -3.30 41.09 -20.36
CA VAL A 30 -2.70 41.24 -21.70
C VAL A 30 -1.17 41.34 -21.59
N ALA A 31 -0.64 42.11 -20.64
CA ALA A 31 0.81 42.24 -20.43
C ALA A 31 1.43 40.90 -19.99
N THR A 32 0.78 40.16 -19.10
CA THR A 32 1.24 38.82 -18.67
C THR A 32 1.15 37.80 -19.79
N LEU A 33 0.10 37.85 -20.62
CA LEU A 33 -0.02 37.01 -21.81
C LEU A 33 1.05 37.38 -22.86
N ALA A 34 1.28 38.64 -23.10
CA ALA A 34 2.31 39.14 -24.01
C ALA A 34 3.74 38.80 -23.51
N GLN A 35 3.99 38.82 -22.19
CA GLN A 35 5.22 38.31 -21.60
C GLN A 35 5.42 36.82 -21.72
N ARG A 36 4.35 36.04 -21.57
CA ARG A 36 4.38 34.57 -21.82
C ARG A 36 4.62 34.25 -23.29
N LEU A 37 4.05 35.03 -24.21
CA LEU A 37 4.24 34.87 -25.65
C LEU A 37 5.60 35.39 -26.13
N ARG A 38 6.21 36.41 -25.47
CA ARG A 38 7.54 36.92 -25.77
C ARG A 38 8.68 36.09 -25.18
N LYS A 39 8.46 35.39 -24.08
CA LYS A 39 9.38 34.36 -23.62
C LYS A 39 9.15 33.08 -24.45
N LYS A 40 9.65 33.09 -25.72
CA LYS A 40 10.25 31.84 -26.19
C LYS A 40 11.33 31.54 -25.17
N PRO A 41 11.25 30.42 -24.41
CA PRO A 41 12.43 30.00 -23.70
C PRO A 41 13.47 29.80 -24.79
N GLU A 42 14.57 30.53 -24.70
CA GLU A 42 15.84 30.10 -25.24
C GLU A 42 16.01 28.73 -24.61
N ILE A 43 15.69 27.70 -25.38
CA ILE A 43 15.91 26.31 -24.99
C ILE A 43 17.43 26.23 -25.08
N ASP A 44 18.12 26.64 -23.99
CA ASP A 44 19.43 26.10 -23.69
C ASP A 44 19.25 24.61 -23.87
N ALA A 45 19.94 24.03 -24.86
CA ALA A 45 19.85 22.65 -25.19
C ALA A 45 19.93 21.88 -23.87
N ALA A 46 18.82 21.22 -23.47
CA ALA A 46 18.73 20.54 -22.20
C ALA A 46 20.02 19.74 -22.01
N PRO A 47 20.75 19.88 -20.90
CA PRO A 47 22.05 19.25 -20.74
C PRO A 47 21.89 17.79 -21.11
N ARG A 48 22.73 17.29 -22.01
CA ARG A 48 22.72 15.91 -22.49
C ARG A 48 22.63 14.97 -21.28
N PRO A 49 21.69 14.04 -21.21
CA PRO A 49 21.62 13.12 -20.09
C PRO A 49 22.95 12.37 -19.99
N MET A 50 23.53 12.36 -18.78
CA MET A 50 24.79 11.67 -18.51
C MET A 50 24.67 10.20 -18.86
N THR A 51 25.67 9.63 -19.47
CA THR A 51 25.76 8.20 -19.71
C THR A 51 25.92 7.44 -18.39
N PRO A 52 25.55 6.15 -18.32
CA PRO A 52 25.77 5.34 -17.11
C PRO A 52 27.23 5.38 -16.61
N ALA A 53 28.20 5.38 -17.53
CA ALA A 53 29.62 5.45 -17.20
C ALA A 53 30.02 6.81 -16.60
N GLU A 54 29.49 7.91 -17.14
CA GLU A 54 29.73 9.27 -16.59
C GLU A 54 29.12 9.40 -15.18
N LEU A 55 27.94 8.83 -14.94
CA LEU A 55 27.31 8.80 -13.62
C LEU A 55 28.11 7.98 -12.61
N ASP A 56 28.61 6.80 -13.02
CA ASP A 56 29.42 5.96 -12.13
C ASP A 56 30.76 6.60 -11.81
N ALA A 57 31.35 7.32 -12.76
CA ALA A 57 32.58 8.10 -12.56
C ALA A 57 32.37 9.29 -11.61
N SER A 58 31.19 9.93 -11.63
CA SER A 58 30.85 11.04 -10.75
C SER A 58 30.49 10.58 -9.33
N GLU A 59 29.95 9.36 -9.18
CA GLU A 59 29.51 8.77 -7.91
C GLU A 59 30.07 7.34 -7.73
N PRO A 60 31.39 7.18 -7.57
CA PRO A 60 32.04 5.87 -7.56
C PRO A 60 31.58 5.01 -6.38
N GLY A 61 31.46 3.70 -6.61
CA GLY A 61 31.10 2.73 -5.59
C GLY A 61 29.62 2.71 -5.17
N ARG A 62 28.73 3.38 -5.92
CA ARG A 62 27.29 3.38 -5.65
C ARG A 62 26.51 2.43 -6.55
N GLY A 63 27.14 1.86 -7.59
CA GLY A 63 26.52 0.88 -8.48
C GLY A 63 25.63 1.50 -9.55
N ARG A 64 25.98 2.68 -10.06
CA ARG A 64 25.26 3.36 -11.15
C ARG A 64 25.27 2.57 -12.47
N CYS A 65 26.23 1.67 -12.63
CA CYS A 65 26.32 0.72 -13.74
C CYS A 65 25.90 -0.72 -13.36
N ALA A 66 25.24 -0.93 -12.22
CA ALA A 66 24.82 -2.26 -11.81
C ALA A 66 23.81 -2.86 -12.79
N THR A 67 24.07 -4.08 -13.26
CA THR A 67 23.21 -4.84 -14.18
C THR A 67 22.21 -5.75 -13.48
N SER A 68 22.36 -5.90 -12.15
CA SER A 68 21.46 -6.68 -11.30
C SER A 68 21.48 -6.12 -9.86
N PRO A 69 20.46 -6.38 -9.03
CA PRO A 69 20.45 -5.95 -7.63
C PRO A 69 21.63 -6.45 -6.82
N LEU A 70 22.13 -7.67 -7.11
CA LEU A 70 23.28 -8.27 -6.41
C LEU A 70 24.61 -7.61 -6.78
N ALA A 71 24.69 -6.90 -7.89
CA ALA A 71 25.87 -6.14 -8.31
C ALA A 71 25.95 -4.74 -7.66
N ILE A 72 24.95 -4.35 -6.87
CA ILE A 72 24.91 -3.05 -6.20
C ILE A 72 25.84 -3.12 -4.97
N PRO A 73 26.84 -2.22 -4.86
CA PRO A 73 27.75 -2.16 -3.72
C PRO A 73 27.05 -1.73 -2.41
N PRO A 74 27.67 -1.93 -1.23
CA PRO A 74 27.09 -1.55 0.06
C PRO A 74 26.70 -0.07 0.18
N LEU A 75 27.45 0.84 -0.44
CA LEU A 75 27.12 2.28 -0.48
C LEU A 75 25.82 2.52 -1.25
N GLY A 76 25.60 1.81 -2.36
CA GLY A 76 24.34 1.88 -3.10
C GLY A 76 23.15 1.34 -2.29
N TRP A 77 23.35 0.27 -1.52
CA TRP A 77 22.32 -0.23 -0.60
C TRP A 77 21.96 0.75 0.51
N LYS A 78 22.95 1.49 1.02
CA LYS A 78 22.70 2.57 1.98
C LYS A 78 21.81 3.67 1.37
N ASP A 79 22.09 4.05 0.12
CA ASP A 79 21.26 5.02 -0.62
C ASP A 79 19.82 4.52 -0.79
N ILE A 80 19.65 3.26 -1.23
CA ILE A 80 18.36 2.61 -1.43
C ILE A 80 17.54 2.60 -0.13
N LEU A 81 18.11 2.10 0.97
CA LEU A 81 17.40 1.99 2.24
C LEU A 81 17.00 3.36 2.80
N TRP A 82 17.88 4.37 2.68
CA TRP A 82 17.58 5.72 3.10
C TRP A 82 16.42 6.33 2.29
N ARG A 83 16.45 6.19 0.96
CA ARG A 83 15.38 6.67 0.09
C ARG A 83 14.08 5.95 0.38
N THR A 84 14.09 4.61 0.48
CA THR A 84 12.91 3.81 0.85
C THR A 84 12.28 4.32 2.16
N TYR A 85 13.09 4.51 3.21
CA TYR A 85 12.58 5.04 4.49
C TYR A 85 11.92 6.41 4.34
N ARG A 86 12.54 7.30 3.57
CA ARG A 86 12.04 8.65 3.33
C ARG A 86 10.74 8.64 2.50
N GLU A 87 10.70 7.84 1.44
CA GLU A 87 9.56 7.74 0.53
C GLU A 87 8.34 7.06 1.19
N VAL A 88 8.53 6.07 2.05
CA VAL A 88 7.47 5.48 2.89
C VAL A 88 6.70 6.57 3.66
N GLY A 89 7.42 7.52 4.24
CA GLY A 89 6.81 8.67 4.95
C GLY A 89 6.18 9.68 4.00
N ARG A 90 6.87 10.03 2.90
CA ARG A 90 6.43 11.02 1.91
C ARG A 90 5.16 10.56 1.18
N ASN A 91 5.14 9.32 0.78
CA ASN A 91 4.03 8.68 0.07
C ASN A 91 2.88 8.25 1.00
N ARG A 92 3.01 8.51 2.32
CA ARG A 92 1.99 8.19 3.34
C ARG A 92 1.48 6.75 3.23
N LEU A 93 2.40 5.78 3.03
CA LEU A 93 2.03 4.39 2.82
C LEU A 93 1.20 3.81 3.97
N THR A 94 1.39 4.32 5.18
CA THR A 94 0.58 3.99 6.37
C THR A 94 -0.91 4.28 6.17
N ALA A 95 -1.23 5.46 5.63
CA ALA A 95 -2.61 5.87 5.37
C ALA A 95 -3.21 5.11 4.18
N LEU A 96 -2.41 4.88 3.12
CA LEU A 96 -2.84 4.06 1.97
C LEU A 96 -3.17 2.62 2.40
N SER A 97 -2.34 2.01 3.25
CA SER A 97 -2.62 0.68 3.83
C SER A 97 -3.90 0.66 4.65
N GLY A 98 -4.22 1.77 5.35
CA GLY A 98 -5.50 1.92 6.05
C GLY A 98 -6.70 1.92 5.10
N GLY A 99 -6.60 2.59 3.95
CA GLY A 99 -7.62 2.57 2.90
C GLY A 99 -7.84 1.17 2.32
N ILE A 100 -6.76 0.44 2.03
CA ILE A 100 -6.81 -0.95 1.57
C ILE A 100 -7.51 -1.83 2.62
N THR A 101 -7.13 -1.67 3.90
CA THR A 101 -7.72 -2.41 5.03
C THR A 101 -9.22 -2.18 5.14
N PHE A 102 -9.67 -0.94 4.97
CA PHE A 102 -11.10 -0.61 4.99
C PHE A 102 -11.89 -1.38 3.92
N TYR A 103 -11.44 -1.39 2.68
CA TYR A 103 -12.13 -2.12 1.61
C TYR A 103 -12.08 -3.63 1.79
N LEU A 104 -10.96 -4.19 2.27
CA LEU A 104 -10.85 -5.62 2.55
C LEU A 104 -11.74 -6.04 3.73
N LEU A 105 -11.84 -5.20 4.76
CA LEU A 105 -12.77 -5.43 5.86
C LEU A 105 -14.22 -5.41 5.34
N LEU A 106 -14.57 -4.44 4.50
CA LEU A 106 -15.90 -4.36 3.89
C LEU A 106 -16.22 -5.59 3.04
N ALA A 107 -15.22 -6.17 2.36
CA ALA A 107 -15.37 -7.40 1.58
C ALA A 107 -15.54 -8.65 2.45
N THR A 108 -14.99 -8.66 3.66
CA THR A 108 -14.93 -9.84 4.53
C THR A 108 -16.32 -10.29 4.98
N PHE A 109 -17.23 -9.37 5.32
CA PHE A 109 -18.57 -9.74 5.77
C PHE A 109 -19.40 -10.43 4.67
N PRO A 110 -19.51 -9.90 3.45
CA PRO A 110 -20.17 -10.60 2.35
C PRO A 110 -19.43 -11.90 1.99
N ALA A 111 -18.10 -11.98 2.11
CA ALA A 111 -17.35 -13.21 1.84
C ALA A 111 -17.72 -14.32 2.83
N ILE A 112 -17.83 -14.01 4.12
CA ILE A 112 -18.30 -14.96 5.15
C ILE A 112 -19.73 -15.40 4.84
N ALA A 113 -20.61 -14.45 4.53
CA ALA A 113 -22.01 -14.76 4.17
C ALA A 113 -22.10 -15.65 2.93
N SER A 114 -21.29 -15.39 1.91
CA SER A 114 -21.18 -16.22 0.71
C SER A 114 -20.71 -17.64 1.03
N PHE A 115 -19.65 -17.78 1.81
CA PHE A 115 -19.10 -19.06 2.21
C PHE A 115 -20.12 -19.89 3.00
N VAL A 116 -20.79 -19.26 3.97
CA VAL A 116 -21.79 -19.93 4.80
C VAL A 116 -23.01 -20.31 3.99
N SER A 117 -23.47 -19.46 3.06
CA SER A 117 -24.59 -19.79 2.15
C SER A 117 -24.25 -20.96 1.22
N LEU A 118 -23.04 -20.98 0.68
CA LEU A 118 -22.54 -22.09 -0.14
C LEU A 118 -22.49 -23.39 0.66
N TYR A 119 -21.95 -23.33 1.87
CA TYR A 119 -21.87 -24.50 2.76
C TYR A 119 -23.27 -25.02 3.12
N GLY A 120 -24.21 -24.13 3.44
CA GLY A 120 -25.61 -24.49 3.77
C GLY A 120 -26.38 -25.09 2.60
N LEU A 121 -25.95 -24.90 1.34
CA LEU A 121 -26.52 -25.54 0.16
C LEU A 121 -26.13 -27.03 0.03
N PHE A 122 -24.96 -27.40 0.56
CA PHE A 122 -24.37 -28.74 0.38
C PHE A 122 -24.31 -29.56 1.67
N SER A 123 -24.56 -28.98 2.85
CA SER A 123 -24.38 -29.64 4.13
C SER A 123 -25.67 -29.66 4.97
N ASP A 124 -25.99 -30.80 5.54
CA ASP A 124 -27.01 -30.91 6.57
C ASP A 124 -26.50 -30.36 7.92
N VAL A 125 -27.45 -29.78 8.71
CA VAL A 125 -27.16 -29.14 10.01
C VAL A 125 -26.35 -30.04 10.97
N GLY A 126 -26.60 -31.33 10.97
CA GLY A 126 -25.93 -32.32 11.82
C GLY A 126 -24.47 -32.61 11.43
N THR A 127 -24.08 -32.34 10.19
CA THR A 127 -22.69 -32.45 9.71
C THR A 127 -21.86 -31.23 10.10
N VAL A 128 -22.52 -30.05 10.16
CA VAL A 128 -21.91 -28.78 10.54
C VAL A 128 -21.37 -28.83 11.96
N GLU A 129 -22.14 -29.30 12.95
CA GLU A 129 -21.72 -29.36 14.36
C GLU A 129 -20.51 -30.28 14.56
N ARG A 130 -20.44 -31.40 13.86
CA ARG A 130 -19.29 -32.31 13.95
C ARG A 130 -18.01 -31.75 13.36
N GLN A 131 -18.10 -31.00 12.26
CA GLN A 131 -16.91 -30.40 11.62
C GLN A 131 -16.43 -29.16 12.36
N LEU A 132 -17.32 -28.39 12.99
CA LEU A 132 -16.95 -27.22 13.79
C LEU A 132 -16.20 -27.60 15.06
N SER A 133 -16.46 -28.76 15.66
CA SER A 133 -15.69 -29.24 16.81
C SER A 133 -14.22 -29.50 16.49
N HIS A 134 -13.87 -29.82 15.24
CA HIS A 134 -12.49 -29.97 14.77
C HIS A 134 -11.82 -28.60 14.48
N LEU A 135 -12.59 -27.59 14.07
CA LEU A 135 -12.08 -26.23 13.83
C LEU A 135 -11.80 -25.48 15.13
N SER A 136 -12.44 -25.84 16.23
CA SER A 136 -12.22 -25.23 17.55
C SER A 136 -10.79 -25.42 18.09
N THR A 137 -10.05 -26.41 17.59
CA THR A 137 -8.64 -26.63 17.90
C THR A 137 -7.68 -25.75 17.08
N LEU A 138 -8.15 -25.17 15.97
CA LEU A 138 -7.33 -24.41 15.03
C LEU A 138 -7.61 -22.90 15.04
N LEU A 139 -8.83 -22.50 15.45
CA LEU A 139 -9.28 -21.11 15.44
C LEU A 139 -9.56 -20.61 16.87
N PRO A 140 -9.37 -19.31 17.14
CA PRO A 140 -9.79 -18.69 18.40
C PRO A 140 -11.28 -18.92 18.65
N SER A 141 -11.67 -19.13 19.92
CA SER A 141 -13.05 -19.39 20.34
C SER A 141 -14.06 -18.37 19.80
N ASP A 142 -13.66 -17.09 19.74
CA ASP A 142 -14.53 -16.02 19.23
C ASP A 142 -14.81 -16.14 17.73
N ALA A 143 -13.84 -16.55 16.95
CA ALA A 143 -14.01 -16.81 15.52
C ALA A 143 -14.90 -18.04 15.27
N VAL A 144 -14.72 -19.10 16.05
CA VAL A 144 -15.58 -20.29 15.98
C VAL A 144 -17.02 -19.93 16.34
N ASN A 145 -17.24 -19.18 17.42
CA ASN A 145 -18.56 -18.74 17.85
C ASN A 145 -19.26 -17.86 16.80
N LEU A 146 -18.52 -16.94 16.17
CA LEU A 146 -19.05 -16.10 15.09
C LEU A 146 -19.49 -16.96 13.90
N ILE A 147 -18.64 -17.86 13.44
CA ILE A 147 -18.93 -18.76 12.31
C ILE A 147 -20.13 -19.65 12.66
N THR A 148 -20.14 -20.29 13.84
CA THR A 148 -21.23 -21.16 14.31
C THR A 148 -22.57 -20.41 14.36
N SER A 149 -22.60 -19.22 14.92
CA SER A 149 -23.82 -18.42 15.02
C SER A 149 -24.38 -18.03 13.65
N GLN A 150 -23.51 -17.71 12.69
CA GLN A 150 -23.92 -17.44 11.32
C GLN A 150 -24.40 -18.70 10.59
N MET A 151 -23.73 -19.83 10.78
CA MET A 151 -24.11 -21.10 10.17
C MET A 151 -25.49 -21.59 10.68
N LEU A 152 -25.75 -21.51 11.99
CA LEU A 152 -27.03 -21.89 12.57
C LEU A 152 -28.19 -20.99 12.09
N ARG A 153 -27.97 -19.69 11.95
CA ARG A 153 -28.98 -18.76 11.41
C ARG A 153 -29.33 -19.07 9.96
N LEU A 154 -28.39 -19.49 9.15
CA LEU A 154 -28.58 -19.74 7.73
C LEU A 154 -29.08 -21.16 7.46
N ALA A 155 -28.68 -22.15 8.27
CA ALA A 155 -29.20 -23.50 8.20
C ALA A 155 -30.72 -23.57 8.47
N ALA A 156 -31.29 -22.59 9.16
CA ALA A 156 -32.73 -22.45 9.37
C ALA A 156 -33.48 -21.86 8.16
N GLN A 157 -32.80 -21.45 7.07
CA GLN A 157 -33.44 -20.83 5.91
C GLN A 157 -33.75 -21.84 4.79
N ARG A 158 -34.71 -21.49 3.91
CA ARG A 158 -35.07 -22.30 2.75
C ARG A 158 -33.97 -22.30 1.68
N HIS A 159 -33.73 -23.40 0.97
CA HIS A 159 -32.71 -23.50 -0.09
C HIS A 159 -32.76 -22.42 -1.16
N ALA A 160 -33.93 -21.95 -1.58
CA ALA A 160 -34.08 -20.87 -2.56
C ALA A 160 -33.53 -19.54 -2.03
N THR A 161 -33.72 -19.24 -0.74
CA THR A 161 -33.19 -18.04 -0.08
C THR A 161 -31.68 -18.13 0.07
N LEU A 162 -31.13 -19.31 0.35
CA LEU A 162 -29.68 -19.54 0.44
C LEU A 162 -28.98 -19.34 -0.90
N SER A 163 -29.58 -19.82 -2.01
CA SER A 163 -29.04 -19.64 -3.36
C SER A 163 -28.97 -18.16 -3.74
N ALA A 164 -30.00 -17.38 -3.49
CA ALA A 164 -30.02 -15.95 -3.75
C ALA A 164 -29.01 -15.20 -2.85
N ALA A 165 -28.97 -15.55 -1.55
CA ALA A 165 -28.02 -14.96 -0.61
C ALA A 165 -26.56 -15.24 -1.02
N PHE A 166 -26.26 -16.44 -1.48
CA PHE A 166 -24.94 -16.82 -2.00
C PHE A 166 -24.53 -15.94 -3.19
N VAL A 167 -25.39 -15.82 -4.20
CA VAL A 167 -25.08 -15.02 -5.40
C VAL A 167 -24.84 -13.55 -5.04
N ILE A 168 -25.78 -12.95 -4.28
CA ILE A 168 -25.69 -11.53 -3.90
C ILE A 168 -24.45 -11.27 -3.03
N SER A 169 -24.21 -12.09 -2.01
CA SER A 169 -23.07 -11.90 -1.13
C SER A 169 -21.74 -12.14 -1.84
N THR A 170 -21.66 -13.10 -2.77
CA THR A 170 -20.47 -13.30 -3.61
C THR A 170 -20.19 -12.09 -4.48
N LEU A 171 -21.20 -11.56 -5.17
CA LEU A 171 -21.02 -10.37 -6.01
C LEU A 171 -20.58 -9.15 -5.20
N LEU A 172 -21.19 -8.91 -4.03
CA LEU A 172 -20.82 -7.83 -3.13
C LEU A 172 -19.39 -7.99 -2.59
N SER A 173 -19.01 -9.23 -2.21
CA SER A 173 -17.67 -9.54 -1.74
C SER A 173 -16.62 -9.27 -2.81
N VAL A 174 -16.81 -9.79 -4.01
CA VAL A 174 -15.88 -9.58 -5.13
C VAL A 174 -15.80 -8.11 -5.53
N TRP A 175 -16.93 -7.40 -5.54
CA TRP A 175 -16.96 -5.96 -5.83
C TRP A 175 -16.16 -5.16 -4.78
N SER A 176 -16.38 -5.42 -3.49
CA SER A 176 -15.65 -4.76 -2.39
C SER A 176 -14.17 -5.12 -2.38
N ALA A 177 -13.83 -6.40 -2.61
CA ALA A 177 -12.44 -6.85 -2.72
C ALA A 177 -11.72 -6.18 -3.89
N ASN A 178 -12.40 -6.00 -5.04
CA ASN A 178 -11.85 -5.28 -6.18
C ASN A 178 -11.62 -3.78 -5.87
N ALA A 179 -12.44 -3.16 -5.03
CA ALA A 179 -12.18 -1.79 -4.56
C ALA A 179 -10.88 -1.73 -3.73
N GLY A 180 -10.62 -2.71 -2.87
CA GLY A 180 -9.36 -2.88 -2.16
C GLY A 180 -8.17 -3.11 -3.11
N MET A 181 -8.36 -3.93 -4.15
CA MET A 181 -7.35 -4.16 -5.18
C MET A 181 -7.04 -2.88 -5.97
N LYS A 182 -8.05 -2.07 -6.32
CA LYS A 182 -7.84 -0.75 -6.95
C LYS A 182 -7.02 0.18 -6.05
N ALA A 183 -7.35 0.25 -4.76
CA ALA A 183 -6.58 1.03 -3.79
C ALA A 183 -5.13 0.54 -3.66
N LEU A 184 -4.90 -0.78 -3.71
CA LEU A 184 -3.55 -1.35 -3.73
C LEU A 184 -2.79 -0.95 -5.01
N PHE A 185 -3.42 -0.98 -6.18
CA PHE A 185 -2.81 -0.57 -7.45
C PHE A 185 -2.47 0.91 -7.46
N ASP A 186 -3.31 1.77 -6.86
CA ASP A 186 -3.00 3.18 -6.68
C ASP A 186 -1.78 3.37 -5.76
N GLY A 187 -1.71 2.60 -4.67
CA GLY A 187 -0.53 2.56 -3.81
C GLY A 187 0.74 2.11 -4.52
N LEU A 188 0.64 1.09 -5.39
CA LEU A 188 1.76 0.63 -6.22
C LEU A 188 2.19 1.69 -7.24
N ASN A 189 1.25 2.37 -7.90
CA ASN A 189 1.57 3.48 -8.80
C ASN A 189 2.34 4.59 -8.05
N ILE A 190 1.90 4.95 -6.85
CA ILE A 190 2.58 5.94 -6.01
C ILE A 190 4.00 5.48 -5.67
N SER A 191 4.18 4.23 -5.22
CA SER A 191 5.50 3.68 -4.86
C SER A 191 6.48 3.61 -6.04
N PHE A 192 5.97 3.48 -7.28
CA PHE A 192 6.80 3.52 -8.49
C PHE A 192 6.84 4.89 -9.18
N ASN A 193 6.34 5.94 -8.52
CA ASN A 193 6.24 7.31 -9.06
C ASN A 193 5.51 7.36 -10.42
N GLU A 194 4.52 6.49 -10.62
CA GLU A 194 3.74 6.40 -11.85
C GLU A 194 2.35 7.03 -11.70
N THR A 195 1.83 7.52 -12.79
CA THR A 195 0.42 7.91 -12.93
C THR A 195 -0.34 6.81 -13.63
N GLU A 196 -1.62 6.60 -13.28
CA GLU A 196 -2.44 5.61 -13.98
C GLU A 196 -2.66 6.03 -15.44
N LYS A 197 -2.19 5.22 -16.37
CA LYS A 197 -2.24 5.45 -17.82
C LYS A 197 -3.27 4.57 -18.55
N ARG A 198 -3.81 3.56 -17.82
CA ARG A 198 -4.82 2.64 -18.37
C ARG A 198 -6.18 3.32 -18.37
N ASP A 199 -6.94 3.13 -19.43
CA ASP A 199 -8.33 3.56 -19.45
C ASP A 199 -9.17 2.76 -18.44
N TYR A 200 -10.34 3.27 -18.09
CA TYR A 200 -11.18 2.71 -17.01
C TYR A 200 -11.52 1.23 -17.22
N LEU A 201 -11.82 0.81 -18.44
CA LEU A 201 -12.17 -0.58 -18.75
C LEU A 201 -10.96 -1.51 -18.60
N HIS A 202 -9.83 -1.13 -19.16
CA HIS A 202 -8.58 -1.90 -19.05
C HIS A 202 -8.13 -2.01 -17.58
N ARG A 203 -8.14 -0.89 -16.85
CA ARG A 203 -7.83 -0.87 -15.42
C ARG A 203 -8.76 -1.80 -14.64
N SER A 204 -10.08 -1.74 -14.90
CA SER A 204 -11.04 -2.60 -14.22
C SER A 204 -10.81 -4.07 -14.53
N PHE A 205 -10.55 -4.42 -15.79
CA PHE A 205 -10.23 -5.80 -16.19
C PHE A 205 -8.99 -6.32 -15.44
N VAL A 206 -7.91 -5.56 -15.41
CA VAL A 206 -6.66 -5.96 -14.73
C VAL A 206 -6.88 -6.10 -13.21
N THR A 207 -7.61 -5.17 -12.57
CA THR A 207 -7.87 -5.25 -11.12
C THR A 207 -8.81 -6.40 -10.76
N TYR A 208 -9.85 -6.70 -11.54
CA TYR A 208 -10.70 -7.88 -11.32
C TYR A 208 -9.92 -9.18 -11.53
N THR A 209 -9.08 -9.27 -12.54
CA THR A 209 -8.19 -10.43 -12.75
C THR A 209 -7.26 -10.62 -11.56
N ALA A 210 -6.62 -9.55 -11.07
CA ALA A 210 -5.77 -9.60 -9.89
C ALA A 210 -6.56 -10.00 -8.62
N THR A 211 -7.80 -9.51 -8.47
CA THR A 211 -8.68 -9.89 -7.35
C THR A 211 -9.01 -11.37 -7.39
N LEU A 212 -9.37 -11.92 -8.55
CA LEU A 212 -9.67 -13.35 -8.69
C LEU A 212 -8.42 -14.21 -8.42
N LEU A 213 -7.25 -13.80 -8.93
CA LEU A 213 -5.98 -14.49 -8.61
C LEU A 213 -5.65 -14.43 -7.12
N ALA A 214 -5.91 -13.31 -6.45
CA ALA A 214 -5.73 -13.19 -5.01
C ALA A 214 -6.69 -14.09 -4.23
N LEU A 215 -7.95 -14.21 -4.64
CA LEU A 215 -8.91 -15.12 -4.05
C LEU A 215 -8.48 -16.59 -4.24
N VAL A 216 -8.02 -16.97 -5.42
CA VAL A 216 -7.46 -18.30 -5.70
C VAL A 216 -6.23 -18.56 -4.83
N PHE A 217 -5.32 -17.59 -4.70
CA PHE A 217 -4.17 -17.67 -3.82
C PHE A 217 -4.59 -17.92 -2.36
N ILE A 218 -5.54 -17.15 -1.83
CA ILE A 218 -6.07 -17.32 -0.48
C ILE A 218 -6.69 -18.71 -0.31
N ALA A 219 -7.48 -19.18 -1.29
CA ALA A 219 -8.11 -20.50 -1.25
C ALA A 219 -7.06 -21.63 -1.23
N ILE A 220 -5.99 -21.52 -2.04
CA ILE A 220 -4.91 -22.50 -2.05
C ILE A 220 -4.19 -22.51 -0.70
N VAL A 221 -3.82 -21.34 -0.17
CA VAL A 221 -3.13 -21.21 1.12
C VAL A 221 -4.00 -21.76 2.25
N ALA A 222 -5.28 -21.40 2.30
CA ALA A 222 -6.22 -21.92 3.29
C ALA A 222 -6.38 -23.45 3.16
N GLY A 223 -6.51 -23.97 1.94
CA GLY A 223 -6.57 -25.41 1.68
C GLY A 223 -5.31 -26.14 2.17
N MET A 224 -4.13 -25.61 1.93
CA MET A 224 -2.86 -26.19 2.39
C MET A 224 -2.69 -26.13 3.91
N LEU A 225 -3.12 -25.04 4.54
CA LEU A 225 -2.94 -24.85 5.98
C LEU A 225 -4.00 -25.61 6.80
N ILE A 226 -5.24 -25.69 6.32
CA ILE A 226 -6.39 -26.20 7.06
C ILE A 226 -6.86 -27.57 6.53
N ALA A 227 -7.16 -27.66 5.23
CA ALA A 227 -7.79 -28.87 4.67
C ALA A 227 -6.82 -30.05 4.52
N ALA A 228 -5.59 -29.80 4.08
CA ALA A 228 -4.65 -30.89 3.83
C ALA A 228 -4.23 -31.67 5.09
N PRO A 229 -3.97 -31.06 6.27
CA PRO A 229 -3.68 -31.81 7.50
C PRO A 229 -4.85 -32.71 7.91
N VAL A 230 -6.10 -32.22 7.80
CA VAL A 230 -7.30 -32.97 8.12
C VAL A 230 -7.44 -34.18 7.17
N PHE A 231 -7.27 -33.96 5.88
CA PHE A 231 -7.33 -34.99 4.87
C PHE A 231 -6.31 -36.13 5.10
N PHE A 232 -5.04 -35.76 5.38
CA PHE A 232 -3.97 -36.73 5.67
C PHE A 232 -4.24 -37.53 6.93
N HIS A 233 -4.86 -36.94 7.94
CA HIS A 233 -5.29 -37.64 9.16
C HIS A 233 -6.35 -38.68 8.86
N GLU A 234 -7.39 -38.35 8.09
CA GLU A 234 -8.52 -39.23 7.74
C GLU A 234 -8.09 -40.46 6.92
N ILE A 235 -7.15 -40.28 5.97
CA ILE A 235 -6.66 -41.39 5.12
C ILE A 235 -5.52 -42.17 5.75
N GLY A 236 -5.18 -41.95 7.04
CA GLY A 236 -4.18 -42.73 7.78
C GLY A 236 -2.73 -42.52 7.38
N LEU A 237 -2.44 -41.46 6.60
CA LEU A 237 -1.07 -41.14 6.17
C LEU A 237 -0.29 -40.33 7.25
N HIS A 238 -0.27 -40.84 8.49
CA HIS A 238 0.39 -40.15 9.63
C HIS A 238 1.88 -39.89 9.41
N ARG A 239 2.58 -40.77 8.66
CA ARG A 239 4.01 -40.58 8.33
C ARG A 239 4.26 -39.41 7.39
N PHE A 240 3.31 -39.06 6.51
CA PHE A 240 3.38 -37.87 5.67
C PHE A 240 3.25 -36.58 6.48
N GLY A 241 2.58 -36.60 7.63
CA GLY A 241 2.39 -35.45 8.50
C GLY A 241 3.70 -34.79 8.97
N VAL A 242 4.76 -35.58 9.17
CA VAL A 242 6.08 -35.04 9.58
C VAL A 242 6.71 -34.18 8.48
N TRP A 243 6.65 -34.63 7.23
CA TRP A 243 7.19 -33.90 6.07
C TRP A 243 6.27 -32.81 5.57
N TRP A 244 4.97 -32.91 5.83
CA TRP A 244 3.96 -31.92 5.41
C TRP A 244 4.19 -30.54 6.06
N GLY A 245 4.64 -30.50 7.31
CA GLY A 245 4.92 -29.26 8.02
C GLY A 245 5.89 -28.33 7.24
N PRO A 246 7.13 -28.73 6.98
CA PRO A 246 8.09 -27.96 6.20
C PRO A 246 7.63 -27.67 4.77
N ILE A 247 7.06 -28.66 4.08
CA ILE A 247 6.61 -28.52 2.68
C ILE A 247 5.54 -27.45 2.55
N ARG A 248 4.53 -27.42 3.41
CA ARG A 248 3.45 -26.41 3.35
C ARG A 248 4.00 -24.99 3.52
N TRP A 249 4.89 -24.77 4.48
CA TRP A 249 5.48 -23.45 4.72
C TRP A 249 6.36 -22.99 3.56
N LEU A 250 7.16 -23.90 3.00
CA LEU A 250 7.94 -23.61 1.79
C LEU A 250 7.03 -23.25 0.62
N THR A 251 5.92 -23.99 0.42
CA THR A 251 4.98 -23.71 -0.67
C THR A 251 4.26 -22.38 -0.46
N VAL A 252 3.80 -22.08 0.75
CA VAL A 252 3.20 -20.76 1.06
C VAL A 252 4.20 -19.64 0.80
N TYR A 253 5.46 -19.81 1.16
CA TYR A 253 6.51 -18.83 0.92
C TYR A 253 6.76 -18.61 -0.58
N LEU A 254 6.90 -19.69 -1.37
CA LEU A 254 7.10 -19.60 -2.82
C LEU A 254 5.88 -18.97 -3.54
N LEU A 255 4.66 -19.33 -3.12
CA LEU A 255 3.45 -18.71 -3.62
C LEU A 255 3.40 -17.21 -3.29
N SER A 256 3.82 -16.81 -2.08
CA SER A 256 3.87 -15.39 -1.67
C SER A 256 4.90 -14.61 -2.49
N ILE A 257 6.08 -15.19 -2.75
CA ILE A 257 7.08 -14.58 -3.66
C ILE A 257 6.46 -14.37 -5.04
N THR A 258 5.80 -15.39 -5.58
CA THR A 258 5.16 -15.33 -6.90
C THR A 258 4.09 -14.22 -6.92
N ALA A 259 3.22 -14.16 -5.91
CA ALA A 259 2.19 -13.14 -5.81
C ALA A 259 2.77 -11.72 -5.76
N PHE A 260 3.80 -11.48 -4.94
CA PHE A 260 4.44 -10.16 -4.85
C PHE A 260 5.19 -9.80 -6.14
N CYS A 261 5.87 -10.75 -6.77
CA CYS A 261 6.50 -10.53 -8.07
C CYS A 261 5.46 -10.13 -9.14
N LEU A 262 4.31 -10.80 -9.18
CA LEU A 262 3.23 -10.46 -10.11
C LEU A 262 2.65 -9.07 -9.81
N LEU A 263 2.42 -8.75 -8.52
CA LEU A 263 1.94 -7.43 -8.10
C LEU A 263 2.93 -6.31 -8.49
N TYR A 264 4.21 -6.46 -8.22
CA TYR A 264 5.22 -5.43 -8.51
C TYR A 264 5.49 -5.27 -10.00
N ARG A 265 5.29 -6.33 -10.78
CA ARG A 265 5.49 -6.29 -12.23
C ARG A 265 4.29 -5.75 -12.98
N TYR A 266 3.07 -6.18 -12.63
CA TYR A 266 1.85 -5.90 -13.38
C TYR A 266 0.92 -4.87 -12.70
N GLY A 267 1.13 -4.60 -11.40
CA GLY A 267 0.36 -3.60 -10.65
C GLY A 267 0.58 -2.18 -11.18
N PRO A 268 1.82 -1.68 -11.21
CA PRO A 268 2.08 -0.31 -11.66
C PRO A 268 1.79 -0.11 -13.15
N SER A 269 1.27 1.07 -13.50
CA SER A 269 0.94 1.45 -14.89
C SER A 269 2.16 1.97 -15.64
N ARG A 270 3.13 1.06 -15.88
CA ARG A 270 4.42 1.38 -16.51
C ARG A 270 4.87 0.29 -17.48
N ARG A 271 5.92 0.57 -18.27
CA ARG A 271 6.64 -0.49 -18.98
C ARG A 271 7.22 -1.48 -17.99
N HIS A 272 6.98 -2.78 -18.21
CA HIS A 272 7.33 -3.81 -17.22
C HIS A 272 8.84 -3.91 -17.02
N ALA A 273 9.23 -4.09 -15.76
CA ALA A 273 10.60 -4.37 -15.38
C ALA A 273 11.03 -5.79 -15.78
N GLN A 274 12.33 -6.00 -15.96
CA GLN A 274 12.92 -7.32 -16.16
C GLN A 274 12.76 -8.15 -14.85
N TRP A 275 12.52 -9.46 -14.98
CA TRP A 275 12.28 -10.35 -13.84
C TRP A 275 13.39 -10.32 -12.77
N ARG A 276 14.65 -10.20 -13.17
CA ARG A 276 15.79 -10.16 -12.24
C ARG A 276 15.71 -9.01 -11.21
N TRP A 277 15.08 -7.89 -11.55
CA TRP A 277 14.86 -6.76 -10.65
C TRP A 277 13.66 -7.01 -9.75
N VAL A 278 12.56 -7.50 -10.32
CA VAL A 278 11.30 -7.73 -9.60
C VAL A 278 11.41 -8.87 -8.59
N VAL A 279 12.07 -9.99 -8.97
CA VAL A 279 12.19 -11.17 -8.11
C VAL A 279 12.93 -10.84 -6.81
N PHE A 280 13.98 -10.03 -6.89
CA PHE A 280 14.73 -9.65 -5.70
C PHE A 280 13.87 -8.91 -4.68
N GLY A 281 13.12 -7.88 -5.11
CA GLY A 281 12.17 -7.15 -4.26
C GLY A 281 11.03 -8.03 -3.76
N GLY A 282 10.52 -8.94 -4.61
CA GLY A 282 9.47 -9.89 -4.26
C GLY A 282 9.91 -10.88 -3.17
N VAL A 283 11.13 -11.42 -3.25
CA VAL A 283 11.71 -12.29 -2.22
C VAL A 283 11.87 -11.56 -0.89
N LEU A 284 12.42 -10.34 -0.91
CA LEU A 284 12.57 -9.53 0.31
C LEU A 284 11.21 -9.22 0.95
N ALA A 285 10.23 -8.78 0.16
CA ALA A 285 8.89 -8.47 0.65
C ALA A 285 8.19 -9.72 1.23
N ALA A 286 8.27 -10.87 0.57
CA ALA A 286 7.71 -12.13 1.06
C ALA A 286 8.36 -12.58 2.36
N SER A 287 9.69 -12.43 2.49
CA SER A 287 10.43 -12.76 3.72
C SER A 287 10.00 -11.88 4.89
N VAL A 288 9.90 -10.56 4.66
CA VAL A 288 9.43 -9.61 5.68
C VAL A 288 7.97 -9.88 6.02
N TRP A 289 7.11 -10.14 5.04
CA TRP A 289 5.70 -10.46 5.27
C TRP A 289 5.52 -11.71 6.12
N LEU A 290 6.27 -12.77 5.83
CA LEU A 290 6.23 -14.01 6.61
C LEU A 290 6.71 -13.77 8.05
N ALA A 291 7.84 -13.07 8.22
CA ALA A 291 8.37 -12.74 9.54
C ALA A 291 7.38 -11.89 10.36
N VAL A 292 6.80 -10.86 9.75
CA VAL A 292 5.78 -9.99 10.38
C VAL A 292 4.53 -10.79 10.73
N SER A 293 4.04 -11.67 9.84
CA SER A 293 2.85 -12.51 10.10
C SER A 293 3.08 -13.48 11.24
N LEU A 294 4.23 -14.16 11.30
CA LEU A 294 4.60 -15.05 12.40
C LEU A 294 4.78 -14.28 13.72
N GLY A 295 5.47 -13.16 13.68
CA GLY A 295 5.65 -12.28 14.85
C GLY A 295 4.32 -11.74 15.37
N PHE A 296 3.42 -11.32 14.48
CA PHE A 296 2.08 -10.86 14.83
C PHE A 296 1.23 -11.98 15.45
N SER A 297 1.26 -13.19 14.86
CA SER A 297 0.56 -14.35 15.41
C SER A 297 1.05 -14.69 16.82
N TRP A 298 2.37 -14.71 17.02
CA TRP A 298 2.95 -14.91 18.35
C TRP A 298 2.50 -13.83 19.34
N TRP A 299 2.54 -12.56 18.93
CA TRP A 299 2.17 -11.43 19.77
C TRP A 299 0.68 -11.47 20.16
N VAL A 300 -0.22 -11.78 19.23
CA VAL A 300 -1.67 -11.93 19.50
C VAL A 300 -1.92 -13.05 20.51
N ASN A 301 -1.23 -14.18 20.38
CA ASN A 301 -1.47 -15.34 21.24
C ASN A 301 -0.88 -15.18 22.65
N ASN A 302 0.20 -14.41 22.81
CA ASN A 302 0.94 -14.36 24.08
C ASN A 302 0.84 -13.02 24.81
N VAL A 303 0.53 -11.91 24.11
CA VAL A 303 0.63 -10.56 24.69
C VAL A 303 -0.68 -9.78 24.57
N ALA A 304 -1.31 -9.80 23.41
CA ALA A 304 -2.35 -8.81 23.05
C ALA A 304 -3.76 -9.18 23.51
N HIS A 305 -4.05 -9.93 24.45
CA HIS A 305 -5.36 -10.31 25.05
C HIS A 305 -6.57 -9.52 24.51
N PHE A 306 -6.76 -9.49 23.18
CA PHE A 306 -7.80 -8.69 22.52
C PHE A 306 -9.21 -9.01 23.01
N GLY A 307 -9.47 -10.30 23.35
CA GLY A 307 -10.76 -10.72 23.91
C GLY A 307 -11.09 -10.03 25.23
N VAL A 308 -10.08 -9.76 26.07
CA VAL A 308 -10.27 -9.04 27.34
C VAL A 308 -10.57 -7.56 27.12
N THR A 309 -9.86 -6.93 26.14
CA THR A 309 -9.97 -5.48 25.90
C THR A 309 -11.17 -5.11 25.03
N TYR A 310 -11.47 -5.92 24.00
CA TYR A 310 -12.48 -5.62 22.98
C TYR A 310 -13.64 -6.62 22.95
N GLY A 311 -13.66 -7.62 23.83
CA GLY A 311 -14.71 -8.64 23.89
C GLY A 311 -14.84 -9.37 22.54
N SER A 312 -16.07 -9.52 22.05
CA SER A 312 -16.40 -10.18 20.78
C SER A 312 -15.81 -9.49 19.52
N LEU A 313 -15.36 -8.24 19.63
CA LEU A 313 -14.70 -7.51 18.55
C LEU A 313 -13.20 -7.77 18.47
N GLY A 314 -12.62 -8.48 19.43
CA GLY A 314 -11.17 -8.70 19.53
C GLY A 314 -10.57 -9.35 18.27
N ALA A 315 -11.22 -10.37 17.74
CA ALA A 315 -10.80 -11.05 16.50
C ALA A 315 -10.83 -10.11 15.28
N MET A 316 -11.85 -9.26 15.19
CA MET A 316 -11.99 -8.28 14.11
C MET A 316 -10.88 -7.23 14.17
N VAL A 317 -10.55 -6.71 15.36
CA VAL A 317 -9.46 -5.75 15.55
C VAL A 317 -8.11 -6.39 15.19
N ALA A 318 -7.85 -7.62 15.64
CA ALA A 318 -6.65 -8.36 15.28
C ALA A 318 -6.54 -8.57 13.75
N TYR A 319 -7.65 -8.96 13.11
CA TYR A 319 -7.71 -9.11 11.64
C TYR A 319 -7.41 -7.79 10.92
N MET A 320 -8.02 -6.66 11.35
CA MET A 320 -7.76 -5.35 10.78
C MET A 320 -6.28 -4.94 10.88
N LEU A 321 -5.67 -5.16 12.04
CA LEU A 321 -4.25 -4.87 12.25
C LEU A 321 -3.36 -5.74 11.34
N TRP A 322 -3.66 -7.03 11.23
CA TRP A 322 -2.91 -7.93 10.34
C TRP A 322 -3.01 -7.51 8.88
N VAL A 323 -4.21 -7.16 8.40
CA VAL A 323 -4.42 -6.68 7.02
C VAL A 323 -3.69 -5.36 6.79
N TRP A 324 -3.73 -4.43 7.76
CA TRP A 324 -3.02 -3.17 7.69
C TRP A 324 -1.50 -3.37 7.62
N MET A 325 -0.95 -4.26 8.46
CA MET A 325 0.47 -4.61 8.43
C MET A 325 0.86 -5.26 7.11
N THR A 326 0.01 -6.14 6.57
CA THR A 326 0.19 -6.76 5.24
C THR A 326 0.25 -5.69 4.15
N GLY A 327 -0.69 -4.74 4.13
CA GLY A 327 -0.68 -3.62 3.20
C GLY A 327 0.59 -2.78 3.30
N MET A 328 1.04 -2.49 4.54
CA MET A 328 2.30 -1.79 4.80
C MET A 328 3.51 -2.54 4.22
N VAL A 329 3.60 -3.84 4.45
CA VAL A 329 4.72 -4.65 3.94
C VAL A 329 4.71 -4.71 2.42
N VAL A 330 3.55 -4.91 1.80
CA VAL A 330 3.41 -4.94 0.33
C VAL A 330 3.83 -3.61 -0.28
N LEU A 331 3.33 -2.48 0.22
CA LEU A 331 3.66 -1.16 -0.32
C LEU A 331 5.11 -0.75 -0.02
N THR A 332 5.64 -1.05 1.17
CA THR A 332 7.06 -0.80 1.51
C THR A 332 7.98 -1.66 0.66
N GLY A 333 7.60 -2.92 0.39
CA GLY A 333 8.34 -3.80 -0.52
C GLY A 333 8.33 -3.30 -1.97
N ALA A 334 7.21 -2.72 -2.42
CA ALA A 334 7.11 -2.05 -3.72
C ALA A 334 8.03 -0.82 -3.79
N GLU A 335 8.03 0.00 -2.75
CA GLU A 335 8.92 1.16 -2.61
C GLU A 335 10.39 0.74 -2.65
N LEU A 336 10.75 -0.29 -1.88
CA LEU A 336 12.10 -0.83 -1.90
C LEU A 336 12.50 -1.32 -3.30
N ASN A 337 11.60 -2.04 -3.97
CA ASN A 337 11.86 -2.53 -5.33
C ASN A 337 12.00 -1.39 -6.34
N SER A 338 11.20 -0.35 -6.20
CA SER A 338 11.29 0.90 -6.96
C SER A 338 12.66 1.56 -6.77
N GLU A 339 13.13 1.70 -5.53
CA GLU A 339 14.40 2.33 -5.20
C GLU A 339 15.63 1.50 -5.61
N ILE A 340 15.47 0.16 -5.66
CA ILE A 340 16.51 -0.73 -6.23
C ILE A 340 16.67 -0.47 -7.73
N GLU A 341 15.57 -0.33 -8.48
CA GLU A 341 15.61 0.02 -9.90
C GLU A 341 16.15 1.45 -10.11
N HIS A 342 15.78 2.38 -9.26
CA HIS A 342 16.19 3.79 -9.29
C HIS A 342 17.68 4.00 -8.96
N GLN A 343 18.39 2.94 -8.46
CA GLN A 343 19.82 3.02 -8.14
C GLN A 343 20.70 2.96 -9.39
N THR A 344 20.29 2.29 -10.44
CA THR A 344 21.09 2.09 -11.65
C THR A 344 20.68 3.01 -12.79
N ALA A 345 21.66 3.45 -13.58
CA ALA A 345 21.42 4.16 -14.83
C ALA A 345 21.21 3.23 -16.03
N ILE A 346 21.37 1.91 -15.84
CA ILE A 346 21.10 0.90 -16.88
C ILE A 346 19.60 0.68 -17.02
N ASP A 347 19.12 0.44 -18.24
CA ASP A 347 17.71 0.17 -18.50
C ASP A 347 17.25 -1.13 -17.82
N THR A 348 16.33 -1.01 -16.87
CA THR A 348 15.74 -2.11 -16.11
C THR A 348 14.48 -2.66 -16.75
N THR A 349 13.96 -2.02 -17.83
CA THR A 349 12.72 -2.41 -18.51
C THR A 349 12.95 -3.52 -19.53
N ILE A 350 11.86 -4.18 -19.97
CA ILE A 350 11.90 -5.23 -20.99
C ILE A 350 12.09 -4.64 -22.39
N GLY A 351 12.72 -5.44 -23.28
CA GLY A 351 12.94 -5.11 -24.70
C GLY A 351 14.32 -4.54 -24.97
N ALA A 352 14.47 -3.86 -26.13
CA ALA A 352 15.73 -3.19 -26.47
C ALA A 352 16.02 -2.05 -25.50
N ALA A 353 17.29 -1.93 -25.08
CA ALA A 353 17.72 -0.90 -24.15
C ALA A 353 17.47 0.49 -24.73
N LYS A 354 16.92 1.38 -23.90
CA LYS A 354 16.60 2.76 -24.26
C LYS A 354 17.40 3.75 -23.41
N PRO A 355 17.68 4.95 -23.94
CA PRO A 355 18.29 6.01 -23.15
C PRO A 355 17.37 6.46 -21.99
N ILE A 356 17.96 7.09 -20.97
CA ILE A 356 17.22 7.69 -19.86
C ILE A 356 16.24 8.74 -20.44
N GLY A 357 14.98 8.72 -19.97
CA GLY A 357 13.89 9.59 -20.44
C GLY A 357 12.98 8.97 -21.49
N GLU A 358 13.34 7.81 -22.09
CA GLU A 358 12.55 7.15 -23.14
C GLU A 358 12.09 5.72 -22.77
N ARG A 359 12.33 5.28 -21.55
CA ARG A 359 12.09 3.91 -21.08
C ARG A 359 10.62 3.65 -20.77
N GLY A 360 9.85 4.70 -20.49
CA GLY A 360 8.41 4.61 -20.20
C GLY A 360 8.12 4.01 -18.82
N ALA A 361 9.05 4.20 -17.89
CA ALA A 361 8.91 3.87 -16.48
C ALA A 361 9.66 4.93 -15.66
N ALA A 362 8.97 5.67 -14.79
CA ALA A 362 9.49 6.86 -14.13
C ALA A 362 10.80 6.58 -13.35
N VAL A 363 10.84 5.47 -12.62
CA VAL A 363 12.03 5.07 -11.84
C VAL A 363 13.18 4.55 -12.72
N ALA A 364 12.89 4.05 -13.92
CA ALA A 364 13.93 3.67 -14.86
C ALA A 364 14.43 4.88 -15.69
N ASP A 365 13.61 5.93 -15.81
CA ASP A 365 13.90 7.14 -16.57
C ASP A 365 14.63 8.21 -15.74
N SER A 366 14.98 7.91 -14.50
CA SER A 366 15.73 8.78 -13.59
C SER A 366 16.68 7.97 -12.71
N VAL A 367 17.63 8.64 -12.08
CA VAL A 367 18.56 8.01 -11.13
C VAL A 367 18.38 8.66 -9.77
N GLY A 368 18.18 7.83 -8.74
CA GLY A 368 17.91 8.30 -7.39
C GLY A 368 19.10 9.07 -6.77
N PRO A 369 18.83 10.13 -5.98
CA PRO A 369 19.88 10.91 -5.35
C PRO A 369 20.71 10.07 -4.39
N ALA A 370 22.00 10.35 -4.36
CA ALA A 370 22.94 9.78 -3.42
C ALA A 370 22.65 10.27 -1.98
N PHE A 371 22.88 9.41 -1.01
CA PHE A 371 22.85 9.81 0.39
C PHE A 371 24.02 10.77 0.69
N THR A 372 23.70 12.05 0.75
CA THR A 372 24.62 13.09 1.20
C THR A 372 24.03 13.71 2.46
N VAL A 373 24.58 13.36 3.62
CA VAL A 373 24.24 14.09 4.86
C VAL A 373 25.06 15.36 4.81
N SER A 374 24.42 16.49 4.53
CA SER A 374 25.06 17.77 4.85
C SER A 374 25.27 17.83 6.38
N PRO A 375 26.38 18.40 6.88
CA PRO A 375 26.59 18.50 8.33
C PRO A 375 25.42 19.18 9.07
N ARG A 376 24.67 20.05 8.41
CA ARG A 376 23.47 20.70 8.97
C ARG A 376 22.30 19.75 9.10
N GLU A 377 22.01 18.92 8.08
CA GLU A 377 20.94 17.91 8.15
C GLU A 377 21.25 16.81 9.16
N ALA A 378 22.51 16.39 9.30
CA ALA A 378 22.93 15.45 10.34
C ALA A 378 22.65 15.97 11.76
N VAL A 379 22.91 17.25 11.99
CA VAL A 379 22.60 17.92 13.27
C VAL A 379 21.10 18.06 13.47
N GLU A 380 20.30 18.41 12.45
CA GLU A 380 18.85 18.49 12.54
C GLU A 380 18.20 17.13 12.78
N ILE A 381 18.65 16.07 12.09
CA ILE A 381 18.15 14.70 12.30
C ILE A 381 18.46 14.24 13.73
N SER A 382 19.69 14.48 14.21
CA SER A 382 20.09 14.08 15.57
C SER A 382 19.35 14.88 16.64
N THR A 383 19.17 16.18 16.45
CA THR A 383 18.42 17.04 17.39
C THR A 383 16.92 16.78 17.39
N SER A 384 16.33 16.51 16.21
CA SER A 384 14.91 16.15 16.10
C SER A 384 14.61 14.77 16.71
N PHE A 385 15.51 13.82 16.54
CA PHE A 385 15.43 12.50 17.17
C PHE A 385 15.54 12.61 18.69
N MET A 386 16.52 13.35 19.20
CA MET A 386 16.67 13.60 20.65
C MET A 386 15.48 14.38 21.23
N ARG A 387 14.96 15.40 20.58
CA ARG A 387 13.76 16.12 21.02
C ARG A 387 12.52 15.23 21.09
N ARG A 388 12.33 14.31 20.15
CA ARG A 388 11.24 13.32 20.19
C ARG A 388 11.41 12.37 21.37
N GLN A 389 12.61 11.82 21.59
CA GLN A 389 12.89 10.92 22.71
C GLN A 389 12.69 11.63 24.07
N VAL A 390 13.22 12.84 24.23
CA VAL A 390 13.03 13.63 25.46
C VAL A 390 11.56 14.03 25.64
N GLY A 391 10.82 14.33 24.58
CA GLY A 391 9.38 14.61 24.62
C GLY A 391 8.56 13.40 25.06
N TYR A 392 8.87 12.19 24.58
CA TYR A 392 8.24 10.95 25.01
C TYR A 392 8.51 10.65 26.50
N VAL A 393 9.76 10.73 26.92
CA VAL A 393 10.14 10.50 28.33
C VAL A 393 9.49 11.54 29.26
N ALA A 394 9.50 12.82 28.87
CA ALA A 394 8.86 13.88 29.66
C ALA A 394 7.33 13.72 29.73
N SER A 395 6.68 13.28 28.66
CA SER A 395 5.24 13.02 28.64
C SER A 395 4.88 11.79 29.49
N PHE A 396 5.71 10.76 29.45
CA PHE A 396 5.57 9.55 30.28
C PHE A 396 5.73 9.85 31.77
N LEU A 397 6.78 10.62 32.11
CA LEU A 397 7.01 11.06 33.51
C LEU A 397 5.86 11.95 34.04
N ARG A 398 5.32 12.88 33.24
CA ARG A 398 4.15 13.67 33.59
C ARG A 398 2.87 12.85 33.81
N ARG A 399 2.72 11.70 33.13
CA ARG A 399 1.60 10.77 33.35
C ARG A 399 1.75 10.01 34.65
N ILE A 400 2.97 9.62 35.03
CA ILE A 400 3.25 8.92 36.30
C ILE A 400 3.11 9.86 37.49
N THR A 401 3.51 11.14 37.39
CA THR A 401 3.39 12.12 38.51
C THR A 401 1.99 12.71 38.65
N ARG A 402 1.05 12.44 37.75
CA ARG A 402 -0.38 12.78 37.87
C ARG A 402 -1.21 11.59 38.37
N VAL A 403 -0.74 10.85 39.35
CA VAL A 403 -1.62 9.96 40.14
C VAL A 403 -2.46 10.86 41.02
N PRO A 404 -3.80 10.89 40.93
CA PRO A 404 -4.62 11.68 41.80
C PRO A 404 -4.52 11.06 43.20
N THR A 405 -4.09 11.85 44.17
CA THR A 405 -4.28 11.60 45.60
C THR A 405 -5.79 11.58 45.86
N VAL A 406 -6.43 10.45 45.64
CA VAL A 406 -7.77 10.15 46.17
C VAL A 406 -7.57 9.18 47.32
N LEU A 407 -7.27 9.75 48.50
CA LEU A 407 -7.48 9.14 49.80
C LEU A 407 -7.29 10.25 50.88
N ARG A 408 -8.37 10.98 51.13
CA ARG A 408 -8.73 11.52 52.42
C ARG A 408 -10.24 11.70 52.51
#